data_3670ea0694caf5890322d72a2cdfaab1
#
_entry.id   3670ea0694caf5890322d72a2cdfaab1
#
_cell.length_a   1.000
_cell.length_b   1.000
_cell.length_c   1.000
_cell.angle_alpha   90.00
_cell.angle_beta   90.00
_cell.angle_gamma   90.00
#
_symmetry.space_group_name_H-M   'P 1'
#
loop_
_entity.id
_entity.type
_entity.pdbx_description
1 polymer ?
#
loop_
_entity_poly.entity_id
_entity_poly.type
_entity_poly.pdbx_seq_one_letter_code
_entity_poly.pdbx_strand_id
1 'polypeptide(L)'
;MEILLAKKSYERVRDRLDALGIDLHVICVDADGGYTRDGKPIQPEDAEPEAFWLSIDFLDAGQFNAAFDMALRPGTVKWMQTLNAGLDRGRYKEVVEAGVRLCNSSAQSVAISEFVMAHVLNAFQPIDAQYAAQTSRDWVITHFPEISRSSWLIIGFGPIGQAVARRARAFDAHISVIRRGDDSMGLADRMGHMEDLPELLPDADVIL
;
A
#
# COMPACT_ATOMS: atom_id res chain seq x y z
N MET A 1 -25.66 7.51 8.83
CA MET A 1 -24.39 7.97 8.21
C MET A 1 -24.38 7.50 6.78
N GLU A 2 -24.08 8.40 5.81
CA GLU A 2 -23.91 8.00 4.40
C GLU A 2 -22.42 7.79 4.07
N ILE A 3 -22.11 6.67 3.40
CA ILE A 3 -20.77 6.37 2.91
C ILE A 3 -20.78 6.18 1.39
N LEU A 4 -19.82 6.80 0.71
CA LEU A 4 -19.58 6.59 -0.72
C LEU A 4 -18.40 5.67 -0.96
N LEU A 5 -18.60 4.70 -1.83
CA LEU A 5 -17.54 3.78 -2.28
C LEU A 5 -17.84 3.24 -3.69
N ALA A 6 -16.84 2.65 -4.33
CA ALA A 6 -17.04 1.98 -5.60
C ALA A 6 -17.95 0.74 -5.43
N LYS A 7 -18.89 0.51 -6.35
CA LYS A 7 -19.82 -0.61 -6.32
C LYS A 7 -19.13 -1.96 -6.18
N LYS A 8 -18.06 -2.18 -6.93
CA LYS A 8 -17.26 -3.40 -6.87
C LYS A 8 -16.60 -3.61 -5.49
N SER A 9 -16.15 -2.52 -4.84
CA SER A 9 -15.66 -2.57 -3.46
C SER A 9 -16.77 -2.92 -2.49
N TYR A 10 -17.95 -2.32 -2.63
CA TYR A 10 -19.11 -2.62 -1.79
C TYR A 10 -19.51 -4.10 -1.86
N GLU A 11 -19.60 -4.65 -3.07
CA GLU A 11 -19.95 -6.07 -3.27
C GLU A 11 -19.00 -7.03 -2.54
N ARG A 12 -17.72 -6.67 -2.42
CA ARG A 12 -16.72 -7.48 -1.69
C ARG A 12 -16.83 -7.38 -0.15
N VAL A 13 -17.38 -6.29 0.37
CA VAL A 13 -17.38 -6.04 1.82
C VAL A 13 -18.77 -5.94 2.43
N ARG A 14 -19.82 -6.05 1.63
CA ARG A 14 -21.22 -5.86 2.06
C ARG A 14 -21.55 -6.65 3.32
N ASP A 15 -21.30 -7.95 3.33
CA ASP A 15 -21.64 -8.79 4.49
C ASP A 15 -20.89 -8.37 5.77
N ARG A 16 -19.68 -7.81 5.61
CA ARG A 16 -18.90 -7.28 6.73
C ARG A 16 -19.44 -5.95 7.23
N LEU A 17 -19.93 -5.09 6.32
CA LEU A 17 -20.57 -3.83 6.69
C LEU A 17 -21.90 -4.10 7.39
N ASP A 18 -22.70 -5.02 6.85
CA ASP A 18 -23.99 -5.42 7.45
C ASP A 18 -23.79 -6.03 8.85
N ALA A 19 -22.71 -6.79 9.06
CA ALA A 19 -22.38 -7.37 10.35
C ALA A 19 -21.99 -6.34 11.44
N LEU A 20 -21.68 -5.08 11.06
CA LEU A 20 -21.41 -4.01 12.04
C LEU A 20 -22.66 -3.57 12.79
N GLY A 21 -23.87 -3.84 12.28
CA GLY A 21 -25.13 -3.48 12.92
C GLY A 21 -25.34 -1.97 13.11
N ILE A 22 -24.68 -1.14 12.29
CA ILE A 22 -24.80 0.31 12.32
C ILE A 22 -25.80 0.79 11.25
N ASP A 23 -26.46 1.90 11.51
CA ASP A 23 -27.34 2.57 10.54
C ASP A 23 -26.47 3.25 9.46
N LEU A 24 -26.21 2.52 8.37
CA LEU A 24 -25.34 2.92 7.28
C LEU A 24 -26.09 2.92 5.95
N HIS A 25 -26.19 4.09 5.33
CA HIS A 25 -26.69 4.23 3.96
C HIS A 25 -25.50 4.24 2.99
N VAL A 26 -25.60 3.42 1.95
CA VAL A 26 -24.50 3.20 1.04
C VAL A 26 -24.76 3.86 -0.31
N ILE A 27 -23.88 4.79 -0.68
CA ILE A 27 -23.80 5.35 -2.03
C ILE A 27 -22.71 4.60 -2.79
N CYS A 28 -23.11 3.91 -3.86
CA CYS A 28 -22.20 3.22 -4.75
C CYS A 28 -21.99 3.99 -6.05
N VAL A 29 -20.73 4.04 -6.52
CA VAL A 29 -20.38 4.49 -7.87
C VAL A 29 -19.96 3.26 -8.69
N ASP A 30 -20.60 3.03 -9.83
CA ASP A 30 -20.23 1.95 -10.73
C ASP A 30 -19.10 2.36 -11.68
N ALA A 31 -18.62 1.42 -12.49
CA ALA A 31 -17.49 1.65 -13.40
C ALA A 31 -17.80 2.67 -14.51
N ASP A 32 -19.07 2.86 -14.85
CA ASP A 32 -19.53 3.80 -15.88
C ASP A 32 -19.85 5.19 -15.30
N GLY A 33 -19.67 5.37 -13.97
CA GLY A 33 -19.93 6.63 -13.26
C GLY A 33 -21.38 6.81 -12.80
N GLY A 34 -22.20 5.77 -12.86
CA GLY A 34 -23.57 5.77 -12.34
C GLY A 34 -23.59 5.73 -10.81
N TYR A 35 -24.50 6.48 -10.19
CA TYR A 35 -24.66 6.54 -8.74
C TYR A 35 -25.91 5.80 -8.30
N THR A 36 -25.81 5.05 -7.20
CA THR A 36 -26.95 4.43 -6.53
C THR A 36 -26.88 4.69 -5.02
N ARG A 37 -28.03 4.91 -4.36
CA ARG A 37 -28.16 4.94 -2.90
C ARG A 37 -29.02 3.77 -2.47
N ASP A 38 -28.49 2.90 -1.63
CA ASP A 38 -29.14 1.66 -1.18
C ASP A 38 -29.73 0.83 -2.35
N GLY A 39 -28.99 0.77 -3.47
CA GLY A 39 -29.36 0.05 -4.69
C GLY A 39 -30.32 0.79 -5.63
N LYS A 40 -30.79 2.00 -5.29
CA LYS A 40 -31.65 2.82 -6.16
C LYS A 40 -30.83 3.88 -6.88
N PRO A 41 -31.02 4.07 -8.20
CA PRO A 41 -30.33 5.13 -8.94
C PRO A 41 -30.60 6.53 -8.38
N ILE A 42 -29.56 7.35 -8.31
CA ILE A 42 -29.62 8.78 -7.95
C ILE A 42 -28.77 9.60 -8.93
N GLN A 43 -28.99 10.92 -8.95
CA GLN A 43 -28.08 11.82 -9.65
C GLN A 43 -26.83 12.07 -8.80
N PRO A 44 -25.66 12.31 -9.43
CA PRO A 44 -24.42 12.61 -8.71
C PRO A 44 -24.55 13.82 -7.78
N GLU A 45 -25.38 14.80 -8.14
CA GLU A 45 -25.66 16.02 -7.37
C GLU A 45 -26.40 15.74 -6.06
N ASP A 46 -27.18 14.67 -6.03
CA ASP A 46 -27.97 14.24 -4.86
C ASP A 46 -27.14 13.42 -3.87
N ALA A 47 -25.90 13.09 -4.23
CA ALA A 47 -24.98 12.33 -3.36
C ALA A 47 -24.34 13.27 -2.33
N GLU A 48 -24.64 13.07 -1.04
CA GLU A 48 -24.11 13.86 0.08
C GLU A 48 -23.41 12.96 1.13
N PRO A 49 -22.35 12.20 0.74
CA PRO A 49 -21.72 11.28 1.66
C PRO A 49 -21.00 12.00 2.79
N GLU A 50 -21.16 11.54 4.02
CA GLU A 50 -20.37 12.00 5.17
C GLU A 50 -18.99 11.34 5.21
N ALA A 51 -18.91 10.11 4.71
CA ALA A 51 -17.69 9.31 4.63
C ALA A 51 -17.43 8.88 3.20
N PHE A 52 -16.13 8.81 2.82
CA PHE A 52 -15.73 8.38 1.50
C PHE A 52 -14.59 7.35 1.58
N TRP A 53 -14.80 6.19 1.00
CA TRP A 53 -13.74 5.20 0.84
C TRP A 53 -13.22 5.19 -0.60
N LEU A 54 -12.06 5.82 -0.81
CA LEU A 54 -11.31 5.78 -2.06
C LEU A 54 -10.58 4.45 -2.18
N SER A 55 -11.15 3.52 -2.94
CA SER A 55 -10.56 2.20 -3.20
C SER A 55 -9.82 2.15 -4.54
N ILE A 56 -9.10 1.03 -4.78
CA ILE A 56 -8.42 0.76 -6.05
C ILE A 56 -9.41 0.72 -7.23
N ASP A 57 -10.67 0.33 -7.01
CA ASP A 57 -11.66 0.24 -8.08
C ASP A 57 -11.97 1.59 -8.73
N PHE A 58 -11.83 2.71 -8.02
CA PHE A 58 -11.90 4.05 -8.63
C PHE A 58 -10.74 4.34 -9.58
N LEU A 59 -9.54 3.82 -9.27
CA LEU A 59 -8.37 3.95 -10.13
C LEU A 59 -8.54 3.09 -11.39
N ASP A 60 -8.93 1.83 -11.21
CA ASP A 60 -9.15 0.86 -12.29
C ASP A 60 -10.25 1.32 -13.26
N ALA A 61 -11.27 2.02 -12.76
CA ALA A 61 -12.34 2.62 -13.56
C ALA A 61 -11.96 3.98 -14.20
N GLY A 62 -10.74 4.49 -13.98
CA GLY A 62 -10.33 5.81 -14.47
C GLY A 62 -11.02 7.01 -13.76
N GLN A 63 -11.70 6.75 -12.65
CA GLN A 63 -12.54 7.74 -11.94
C GLN A 63 -11.81 8.41 -10.75
N PHE A 64 -10.49 8.23 -10.65
CA PHE A 64 -9.72 8.70 -9.49
C PHE A 64 -9.86 10.22 -9.26
N ASN A 65 -9.78 11.03 -10.32
CA ASN A 65 -9.95 12.48 -10.21
C ASN A 65 -11.38 12.87 -9.86
N ALA A 66 -12.38 12.25 -10.49
CA ALA A 66 -13.80 12.49 -10.18
C ALA A 66 -14.13 12.17 -8.71
N ALA A 67 -13.48 11.14 -8.15
CA ALA A 67 -13.58 10.80 -6.74
C ALA A 67 -13.08 11.94 -5.82
N PHE A 68 -11.97 12.59 -6.17
CA PHE A 68 -11.48 13.77 -5.43
C PHE A 68 -12.42 14.97 -5.59
N ASP A 69 -12.95 15.21 -6.78
CA ASP A 69 -13.91 16.30 -7.01
C ASP A 69 -15.17 16.12 -6.16
N MET A 70 -15.61 14.86 -5.98
CA MET A 70 -16.69 14.53 -5.05
C MET A 70 -16.29 14.84 -3.59
N ALA A 71 -15.10 14.42 -3.15
CA ALA A 71 -14.64 14.64 -1.78
C ALA A 71 -14.44 16.13 -1.46
N LEU A 72 -14.19 16.95 -2.47
CA LEU A 72 -13.98 18.40 -2.33
C LEU A 72 -15.26 19.22 -2.39
N ARG A 73 -16.44 18.60 -2.58
CA ARG A 73 -17.71 19.33 -2.51
C ARG A 73 -17.91 19.94 -1.13
N PRO A 74 -18.21 21.25 -1.04
CA PRO A 74 -18.34 21.92 0.25
C PRO A 74 -19.41 21.27 1.14
N GLY A 75 -19.01 20.93 2.38
CA GLY A 75 -19.94 20.51 3.43
C GLY A 75 -20.43 19.07 3.37
N THR A 76 -20.02 18.26 2.38
CA THR A 76 -20.48 16.87 2.25
C THR A 76 -19.58 15.90 3.01
N VAL A 77 -18.37 15.63 2.52
CA VAL A 77 -17.46 14.62 3.10
C VAL A 77 -16.78 15.16 4.35
N LYS A 78 -16.93 14.45 5.48
CA LYS A 78 -16.27 14.76 6.76
C LYS A 78 -14.96 14.00 6.92
N TRP A 79 -14.88 12.77 6.38
CA TRP A 79 -13.65 12.00 6.37
C TRP A 79 -13.52 11.12 5.13
N MET A 80 -12.30 10.90 4.72
CA MET A 80 -11.93 10.10 3.55
C MET A 80 -10.89 9.07 3.92
N GLN A 81 -11.15 7.80 3.62
CA GLN A 81 -10.18 6.72 3.70
C GLN A 81 -9.53 6.56 2.32
N THR A 82 -8.21 6.68 2.26
CA THR A 82 -7.47 6.42 1.00
C THR A 82 -6.98 4.99 0.90
N LEU A 83 -6.59 4.61 -0.32
CA LEU A 83 -5.93 3.33 -0.59
C LEU A 83 -4.42 3.37 -0.35
N ASN A 84 -3.81 4.56 -0.27
CA ASN A 84 -2.36 4.74 -0.22
C ASN A 84 -1.83 4.79 1.21
N ALA A 85 -0.58 4.33 1.41
CA ALA A 85 0.15 4.51 2.66
C ALA A 85 0.74 5.93 2.75
N GLY A 86 1.31 6.46 1.65
CA GLY A 86 1.78 7.85 1.55
C GLY A 86 0.68 8.81 1.11
N LEU A 87 0.74 10.04 1.61
CA LEU A 87 -0.22 11.12 1.34
C LEU A 87 0.45 12.34 0.67
N ASP A 88 1.50 12.12 -0.08
CA ASP A 88 2.34 13.15 -0.72
C ASP A 88 1.79 13.72 -2.03
N ARG A 89 0.71 13.12 -2.57
CA ARG A 89 0.04 13.63 -3.79
C ARG A 89 -0.70 14.94 -3.51
N GLY A 90 -0.59 15.92 -4.43
CA GLY A 90 -1.21 17.25 -4.29
C GLY A 90 -2.71 17.22 -3.97
N ARG A 91 -3.46 16.30 -4.60
CA ARG A 91 -4.92 16.16 -4.36
C ARG A 91 -5.26 15.81 -2.90
N TYR A 92 -4.42 15.08 -2.18
CA TYR A 92 -4.63 14.81 -0.75
C TYR A 92 -4.48 16.07 0.09
N LYS A 93 -3.58 16.98 -0.31
CA LYS A 93 -3.43 18.27 0.36
C LYS A 93 -4.70 19.13 0.19
N GLU A 94 -5.27 19.18 -1.02
CA GLU A 94 -6.54 19.88 -1.28
C GLU A 94 -7.67 19.36 -0.38
N VAL A 95 -7.79 18.03 -0.21
CA VAL A 95 -8.79 17.39 0.66
C VAL A 95 -8.63 17.83 2.12
N VAL A 96 -7.39 17.85 2.63
CA VAL A 96 -7.10 18.30 4.00
C VAL A 96 -7.37 19.78 4.17
N GLU A 97 -7.01 20.62 3.20
CA GLU A 97 -7.27 22.07 3.20
C GLU A 97 -8.77 22.39 3.15
N ALA A 98 -9.58 21.53 2.51
CA ALA A 98 -11.03 21.61 2.53
C ALA A 98 -11.66 21.18 3.88
N GLY A 99 -10.85 20.82 4.88
CA GLY A 99 -11.31 20.41 6.22
C GLY A 99 -11.76 18.96 6.33
N VAL A 100 -11.53 18.13 5.32
CA VAL A 100 -11.84 16.70 5.34
C VAL A 100 -10.78 15.94 6.12
N ARG A 101 -11.18 15.14 7.10
CA ARG A 101 -10.26 14.25 7.82
C ARG A 101 -9.78 13.13 6.88
N LEU A 102 -8.49 13.14 6.57
CA LEU A 102 -7.89 12.15 5.68
C LEU A 102 -7.27 11.00 6.50
N CYS A 103 -7.61 9.76 6.14
CA CYS A 103 -7.02 8.53 6.69
C CYS A 103 -6.30 7.77 5.59
N ASN A 104 -5.10 7.28 5.88
CA ASN A 104 -4.32 6.45 4.98
C ASN A 104 -4.51 4.95 5.25
N SER A 105 -3.95 4.10 4.38
CA SER A 105 -3.99 2.65 4.53
C SER A 105 -2.59 2.04 4.47
N SER A 106 -2.31 1.13 5.40
CA SER A 106 -1.11 0.30 5.39
C SER A 106 -1.36 -1.13 4.86
N ALA A 107 -2.57 -1.43 4.38
CA ALA A 107 -2.97 -2.77 3.96
C ALA A 107 -2.06 -3.35 2.85
N GLN A 108 -1.50 -2.50 1.99
CA GLN A 108 -0.60 -2.89 0.91
C GLN A 108 0.78 -3.38 1.40
N SER A 109 1.16 -3.10 2.65
CA SER A 109 2.52 -3.40 3.15
C SER A 109 2.83 -4.90 3.14
N VAL A 110 1.81 -5.76 3.31
CA VAL A 110 1.98 -7.22 3.24
C VAL A 110 2.33 -7.62 1.82
N ALA A 111 1.48 -7.33 0.85
CA ALA A 111 1.68 -7.72 -0.55
C ALA A 111 2.97 -7.13 -1.13
N ILE A 112 3.26 -5.85 -0.87
CA ILE A 112 4.50 -5.21 -1.35
C ILE A 112 5.73 -5.86 -0.72
N SER A 113 5.72 -6.17 0.57
CA SER A 113 6.87 -6.81 1.20
C SER A 113 7.08 -8.25 0.71
N GLU A 114 6.03 -8.99 0.38
CA GLU A 114 6.13 -10.31 -0.25
C GLU A 114 6.70 -10.22 -1.66
N PHE A 115 6.27 -9.22 -2.45
CA PHE A 115 6.83 -8.92 -3.76
C PHE A 115 8.35 -8.65 -3.67
N VAL A 116 8.77 -7.78 -2.74
CA VAL A 116 10.20 -7.49 -2.50
C VAL A 116 10.96 -8.77 -2.18
N MET A 117 10.47 -9.58 -1.24
CA MET A 117 11.14 -10.84 -0.86
C MET A 117 11.25 -11.82 -2.03
N ALA A 118 10.20 -11.93 -2.85
CA ALA A 118 10.23 -12.79 -4.03
C ALA A 118 11.33 -12.38 -5.01
N HIS A 119 11.47 -11.07 -5.27
CA HIS A 119 12.52 -10.55 -6.16
C HIS A 119 13.92 -10.68 -5.57
N VAL A 120 14.10 -10.45 -4.28
CA VAL A 120 15.40 -10.64 -3.62
C VAL A 120 15.79 -12.12 -3.63
N LEU A 121 14.86 -13.02 -3.30
CA LEU A 121 15.12 -14.46 -3.38
C LEU A 121 15.53 -14.88 -4.80
N ASN A 122 14.84 -14.37 -5.83
CA ASN A 122 15.17 -14.65 -7.21
C ASN A 122 16.53 -14.07 -7.64
N ALA A 123 16.95 -12.93 -7.07
CA ALA A 123 18.24 -12.32 -7.35
C ALA A 123 19.41 -13.09 -6.68
N PHE A 124 19.19 -13.60 -5.47
CA PHE A 124 20.19 -14.35 -4.71
C PHE A 124 20.31 -15.81 -5.14
N GLN A 125 19.20 -16.41 -5.61
CA GLN A 125 19.15 -17.82 -6.02
C GLN A 125 19.19 -17.94 -7.55
N PRO A 126 19.95 -18.89 -8.11
CA PRO A 126 20.06 -19.09 -9.56
C PRO A 126 18.85 -19.87 -10.12
N ILE A 127 17.63 -19.42 -9.81
CA ILE A 127 16.38 -20.15 -10.08
C ILE A 127 16.23 -20.45 -11.57
N ASP A 128 16.44 -19.45 -12.45
CA ASP A 128 16.30 -19.62 -13.89
C ASP A 128 17.33 -20.61 -14.46
N ALA A 129 18.57 -20.57 -13.97
CA ALA A 129 19.61 -21.50 -14.36
C ALA A 129 19.30 -22.93 -13.89
N GLN A 130 18.73 -23.08 -12.69
CA GLN A 130 18.29 -24.38 -12.17
C GLN A 130 17.15 -24.96 -12.98
N TYR A 131 16.14 -24.14 -13.40
CA TYR A 131 15.07 -24.58 -14.29
C TYR A 131 15.59 -24.98 -15.68
N ALA A 132 16.54 -24.22 -16.23
CA ALA A 132 17.16 -24.56 -17.50
C ALA A 132 17.88 -25.91 -17.43
N ALA A 133 18.70 -26.11 -16.40
CA ALA A 133 19.40 -27.38 -16.15
C ALA A 133 18.43 -28.56 -15.97
N GLN A 134 17.33 -28.35 -15.22
CA GLN A 134 16.29 -29.37 -15.05
C GLN A 134 15.62 -29.74 -16.40
N THR A 135 15.36 -28.74 -17.24
CA THR A 135 14.76 -28.95 -18.57
C THR A 135 15.69 -29.74 -19.48
N SER A 136 16.98 -29.46 -19.48
CA SER A 136 17.99 -30.19 -20.25
C SER A 136 18.44 -31.50 -19.61
N ARG A 137 17.92 -31.82 -18.40
CA ARG A 137 18.29 -32.98 -17.58
C ARG A 137 19.78 -33.03 -17.23
N ASP A 138 20.39 -31.86 -17.07
CA ASP A 138 21.78 -31.70 -16.66
C ASP A 138 21.87 -31.54 -15.15
N TRP A 139 22.86 -32.22 -14.53
CA TRP A 139 23.18 -32.00 -13.12
C TRP A 139 24.28 -30.95 -13.03
N VAL A 140 23.87 -29.70 -12.62
CA VAL A 140 24.79 -28.57 -12.51
C VAL A 140 24.88 -28.12 -11.06
N ILE A 141 26.10 -27.99 -10.55
CA ILE A 141 26.35 -27.38 -9.24
C ILE A 141 26.47 -25.86 -9.44
N THR A 142 25.57 -25.08 -8.83
CA THR A 142 25.57 -23.62 -8.92
C THR A 142 25.84 -23.04 -7.54
N HIS A 143 26.84 -22.16 -7.44
CA HIS A 143 27.11 -21.40 -6.23
C HIS A 143 26.31 -20.11 -6.23
N PHE A 144 25.79 -19.71 -5.07
CA PHE A 144 25.03 -18.50 -4.90
C PHE A 144 25.25 -17.91 -3.49
N PRO A 145 25.09 -16.58 -3.29
CA PRO A 145 25.19 -15.97 -1.97
C PRO A 145 23.99 -16.32 -1.11
N GLU A 146 24.18 -16.30 0.20
CA GLU A 146 23.13 -16.49 1.17
C GLU A 146 22.57 -15.14 1.63
N ILE A 147 21.24 -15.01 1.78
CA ILE A 147 20.61 -13.80 2.30
C ILE A 147 21.05 -13.52 3.74
N SER A 148 21.32 -14.56 4.53
CA SER A 148 21.78 -14.46 5.93
C SER A 148 23.08 -13.66 6.12
N ARG A 149 23.85 -13.49 5.04
CA ARG A 149 25.10 -12.71 5.04
C ARG A 149 24.97 -11.37 4.33
N SER A 150 23.77 -11.00 3.93
CA SER A 150 23.54 -9.77 3.19
C SER A 150 23.21 -8.59 4.10
N SER A 151 23.65 -7.41 3.66
CA SER A 151 23.36 -6.13 4.29
C SER A 151 22.25 -5.40 3.52
N TRP A 152 21.19 -5.06 4.20
CA TRP A 152 20.01 -4.38 3.62
C TRP A 152 19.96 -2.93 4.08
N LEU A 153 19.76 -2.02 3.15
CA LEU A 153 19.53 -0.61 3.41
C LEU A 153 18.08 -0.26 3.04
N ILE A 154 17.28 0.06 4.04
CA ILE A 154 15.88 0.44 3.87
C ILE A 154 15.74 1.95 4.01
N ILE A 155 15.44 2.65 2.90
CA ILE A 155 15.24 4.10 2.87
C ILE A 155 13.76 4.40 3.05
N GLY A 156 13.41 4.80 4.29
CA GLY A 156 12.04 4.98 4.73
C GLY A 156 11.50 3.78 5.52
N PHE A 157 11.19 4.03 6.80
CA PHE A 157 10.76 2.97 7.73
C PHE A 157 9.28 3.09 8.13
N GLY A 158 8.44 3.32 7.11
CA GLY A 158 7.00 3.25 7.21
C GLY A 158 6.49 1.79 7.25
N PRO A 159 5.17 1.57 7.15
CA PRO A 159 4.59 0.22 7.21
C PRO A 159 5.20 -0.79 6.23
N ILE A 160 5.56 -0.34 5.02
CA ILE A 160 6.19 -1.20 4.00
C ILE A 160 7.62 -1.57 4.43
N GLY A 161 8.46 -0.59 4.76
CA GLY A 161 9.84 -0.85 5.19
C GLY A 161 9.90 -1.75 6.41
N GLN A 162 9.02 -1.55 7.39
CA GLN A 162 8.90 -2.43 8.56
C GLN A 162 8.45 -3.84 8.20
N ALA A 163 7.52 -3.99 7.24
CA ALA A 163 7.06 -5.29 6.78
C ALA A 163 8.16 -6.07 6.04
N VAL A 164 8.99 -5.38 5.24
CA VAL A 164 10.18 -5.96 4.59
C VAL A 164 11.23 -6.33 5.64
N ALA A 165 11.57 -5.41 6.56
CA ALA A 165 12.55 -5.67 7.61
C ALA A 165 12.21 -6.92 8.43
N ARG A 166 10.95 -7.08 8.85
CA ARG A 166 10.50 -8.30 9.56
C ARG A 166 10.76 -9.58 8.79
N ARG A 167 10.55 -9.55 7.46
CA ARG A 167 10.76 -10.72 6.60
C ARG A 167 12.24 -10.98 6.35
N ALA A 168 13.01 -9.95 6.08
CA ALA A 168 14.47 -10.06 5.89
C ALA A 168 15.18 -10.56 7.16
N ARG A 169 14.75 -10.13 8.35
CA ARG A 169 15.27 -10.65 9.63
C ARG A 169 14.98 -12.15 9.83
N ALA A 170 13.90 -12.68 9.28
CA ALA A 170 13.65 -14.12 9.32
C ALA A 170 14.65 -14.94 8.48
N PHE A 171 15.41 -14.27 7.61
CA PHE A 171 16.55 -14.82 6.88
C PHE A 171 17.91 -14.43 7.50
N ASP A 172 17.91 -13.87 8.69
CA ASP A 172 19.09 -13.40 9.42
C ASP A 172 19.91 -12.32 8.68
N ALA A 173 19.25 -11.54 7.79
CA ALA A 173 19.88 -10.41 7.10
C ALA A 173 20.18 -9.28 8.08
N HIS A 174 21.27 -8.54 7.84
CA HIS A 174 21.63 -7.33 8.57
C HIS A 174 20.85 -6.12 8.03
N ILE A 175 20.15 -5.39 8.88
CA ILE A 175 19.23 -4.33 8.48
C ILE A 175 19.73 -2.96 8.94
N SER A 176 20.07 -2.12 7.98
CA SER A 176 20.29 -0.68 8.17
C SER A 176 19.09 0.11 7.68
N VAL A 177 18.68 1.15 8.40
CA VAL A 177 17.49 1.94 8.07
C VAL A 177 17.82 3.42 8.04
N ILE A 178 17.32 4.12 7.02
CA ILE A 178 17.29 5.57 6.95
C ILE A 178 15.86 6.06 7.14
N ARG A 179 15.64 6.90 8.16
CA ARG A 179 14.36 7.56 8.43
C ARG A 179 14.53 8.88 9.19
N ARG A 180 13.46 9.66 9.28
CA ARG A 180 13.46 10.95 10.01
C ARG A 180 13.41 10.83 11.53
N GLY A 181 12.96 9.72 12.08
CA GLY A 181 12.87 9.47 13.53
C GLY A 181 13.80 8.34 13.95
N ASP A 182 14.04 8.18 15.26
CA ASP A 182 15.09 7.30 15.82
C ASP A 182 14.58 5.92 16.29
N ASP A 183 13.29 5.64 16.13
CA ASP A 183 12.71 4.38 16.58
C ASP A 183 12.92 3.26 15.57
N SER A 184 13.74 2.28 15.92
CA SER A 184 14.02 1.09 15.11
C SER A 184 12.91 0.04 15.13
N MET A 185 11.91 0.17 15.98
CA MET A 185 10.89 -0.83 16.27
C MET A 185 11.46 -2.23 16.58
N GLY A 186 12.70 -2.31 17.04
CA GLY A 186 13.43 -3.56 17.26
C GLY A 186 13.72 -4.37 15.98
N LEU A 187 13.64 -3.74 14.80
CA LEU A 187 13.78 -4.40 13.49
C LEU A 187 15.04 -4.01 12.75
N ALA A 188 15.74 -2.95 13.15
CA ALA A 188 16.97 -2.49 12.52
C ALA A 188 18.17 -2.74 13.44
N ASP A 189 19.29 -3.12 12.84
CA ASP A 189 20.59 -3.26 13.53
C ASP A 189 21.32 -1.92 13.56
N ARG A 190 21.11 -1.08 12.53
CA ARG A 190 21.65 0.28 12.45
C ARG A 190 20.57 1.26 12.00
N MET A 191 20.55 2.43 12.63
CA MET A 191 19.68 3.55 12.26
C MET A 191 20.53 4.73 11.77
N GLY A 192 20.02 5.44 10.78
CA GLY A 192 20.61 6.66 10.26
C GLY A 192 19.57 7.62 9.69
N HIS A 193 20.04 8.81 9.37
CA HIS A 193 19.30 9.87 8.69
C HIS A 193 19.77 10.00 7.23
N MET A 194 19.16 10.90 6.46
CA MET A 194 19.47 11.05 5.04
C MET A 194 20.93 11.48 4.79
N GLU A 195 21.53 12.23 5.73
CA GLU A 195 22.94 12.61 5.70
C GLU A 195 23.90 11.42 5.83
N ASP A 196 23.47 10.30 6.44
CA ASP A 196 24.27 9.08 6.61
C ASP A 196 24.20 8.16 5.38
N LEU A 197 23.34 8.48 4.39
CA LEU A 197 23.17 7.67 3.18
C LEU A 197 24.50 7.39 2.44
N PRO A 198 25.41 8.37 2.22
CA PRO A 198 26.68 8.12 1.54
C PRO A 198 27.59 7.12 2.26
N GLU A 199 27.48 7.01 3.59
CA GLU A 199 28.24 6.06 4.39
C GLU A 199 27.64 4.65 4.36
N LEU A 200 26.30 4.54 4.35
CA LEU A 200 25.60 3.25 4.41
C LEU A 200 25.45 2.57 3.05
N LEU A 201 25.43 3.35 1.97
CA LEU A 201 25.13 2.87 0.62
C LEU A 201 26.19 1.89 0.07
N PRO A 202 27.52 2.10 0.25
CA PRO A 202 28.54 1.22 -0.30
C PRO A 202 28.52 -0.21 0.23
N ASP A 203 28.01 -0.41 1.45
CA ASP A 203 27.99 -1.71 2.12
C ASP A 203 26.67 -2.47 1.91
N ALA A 204 25.73 -1.91 1.15
CA ALA A 204 24.41 -2.48 0.97
C ALA A 204 24.37 -3.46 -0.24
N ASP A 205 24.02 -4.72 0.03
CA ASP A 205 23.71 -5.71 -1.02
C ASP A 205 22.30 -5.53 -1.57
N VAL A 206 21.37 -5.06 -0.73
CA VAL A 206 19.96 -4.80 -1.08
C VAL A 206 19.56 -3.40 -0.63
N ILE A 207 19.00 -2.63 -1.55
CA ILE A 207 18.49 -1.27 -1.28
C ILE A 207 16.99 -1.24 -1.57
N LEU A 208 16.22 -0.74 -0.61
CA LEU A 208 14.77 -0.59 -0.70
C LEU A 208 14.36 0.87 -0.47
#